data_0d7a2d2b37219e38846c45288472c4fa
#
_entry.id   0d7a2d2b37219e38846c45288472c4fa
#
_cell.length_a   1.000
_cell.length_b   1.000
_cell.length_c   1.000
_cell.angle_alpha   90.00
_cell.angle_beta   90.00
_cell.angle_gamma   90.00
#
_symmetry.space_group_name_H-M   'P 1'
#
loop_
_entity.id
_entity.type
_entity.pdbx_description
1 polymer ?
#
loop_
_entity_poly.entity_id
_entity_poly.type
_entity_poly.pdbx_seq_one_letter_code
_entity_poly.pdbx_strand_id
1 'polypeptide(L)'
;GPALLVDIGSTTTDIIPLLDGTPRTTGATDPERLASGELVYTGVERSPICALVREAAWQGKTCPVAQEVFATTLDAYLILGEVVEDAHNTQTADRRPATRAAARDRLARMVCGDRTMFDEDDARAMSASVAVAQLQLITDALAKVIFRLPAAPNTVIISGRGEFIARRAVQNMQIQAAVVSLSSQLGPELSKCATAHALAVLAKEGPR
;
A
#
# COMPACT_ATOMS: atom_id res chain seq x y z
N GLY A 1 -20.88 -11.51 -12.54
CA GLY A 1 -19.72 -12.40 -12.29
C GLY A 1 -18.85 -11.87 -11.17
N PRO A 2 -17.82 -12.63 -10.72
CA PRO A 2 -16.95 -12.22 -9.63
C PRO A 2 -16.12 -10.97 -9.96
N ALA A 3 -15.98 -10.08 -8.98
CA ALA A 3 -15.10 -8.91 -9.05
C ALA A 3 -14.35 -8.73 -7.73
N LEU A 4 -13.36 -7.87 -7.72
CA LEU A 4 -12.61 -7.46 -6.52
C LEU A 4 -12.63 -5.94 -6.39
N LEU A 5 -12.73 -5.45 -5.16
CA LEU A 5 -12.31 -4.10 -4.81
C LEU A 5 -11.00 -4.20 -4.01
N VAL A 6 -9.99 -3.47 -4.45
CA VAL A 6 -8.68 -3.37 -3.79
C VAL A 6 -8.46 -1.90 -3.42
N ASP A 7 -8.64 -1.58 -2.15
CA ASP A 7 -8.45 -0.24 -1.61
C ASP A 7 -7.15 -0.17 -0.80
N ILE A 8 -6.20 0.65 -1.26
CA ILE A 8 -4.92 0.83 -0.56
C ILE A 8 -4.86 2.24 0.00
N GLY A 9 -5.05 2.32 1.30
CA GLY A 9 -5.00 3.57 2.04
C GLY A 9 -3.59 3.94 2.52
N SER A 10 -3.53 4.85 3.48
CA SER A 10 -2.28 5.24 4.14
C SER A 10 -1.70 4.14 5.03
N THR A 11 -2.56 3.30 5.62
CA THR A 11 -2.21 2.35 6.69
C THR A 11 -2.49 0.91 6.31
N THR A 12 -3.60 0.66 5.60
CA THR A 12 -4.13 -0.68 5.33
C THR A 12 -4.44 -0.87 3.85
N THR A 13 -4.52 -2.12 3.47
CA THR A 13 -5.03 -2.59 2.18
C THR A 13 -6.25 -3.46 2.43
N ASP A 14 -7.37 -3.10 1.85
CA ASP A 14 -8.62 -3.83 1.88
C ASP A 14 -8.82 -4.56 0.56
N ILE A 15 -9.11 -5.87 0.61
CA ILE A 15 -9.35 -6.72 -0.54
C ILE A 15 -10.73 -7.33 -0.38
N ILE A 16 -11.71 -6.78 -1.09
CA ILE A 16 -13.11 -7.12 -0.90
C ILE A 16 -13.62 -7.89 -2.12
N PRO A 17 -13.95 -9.18 -1.97
CA PRO A 17 -14.59 -9.94 -3.03
C PRO A 17 -16.04 -9.47 -3.24
N LEU A 18 -16.42 -9.36 -4.50
CA LEU A 18 -17.77 -8.97 -4.92
C LEU A 18 -18.35 -10.09 -5.79
N LEU A 19 -19.60 -10.50 -5.50
CA LEU A 19 -20.39 -11.38 -6.34
C LEU A 19 -21.67 -10.66 -6.73
N ASP A 20 -21.86 -10.49 -8.03
CA ASP A 20 -23.02 -9.79 -8.60
C ASP A 20 -23.23 -8.39 -7.95
N GLY A 21 -22.13 -7.67 -7.75
CA GLY A 21 -22.12 -6.33 -7.18
C GLY A 21 -22.26 -6.27 -5.65
N THR A 22 -22.38 -7.40 -4.97
CA THR A 22 -22.54 -7.47 -3.51
C THR A 22 -21.25 -7.95 -2.85
N PRO A 23 -20.75 -7.28 -1.77
CA PRO A 23 -19.62 -7.74 -0.99
C PRO A 23 -19.86 -9.14 -0.41
N ARG A 24 -18.85 -10.01 -0.52
CA ARG A 24 -18.87 -11.40 -0.03
C ARG A 24 -17.62 -11.69 0.78
N THR A 25 -17.39 -10.88 1.82
CA THR A 25 -16.29 -11.08 2.75
C THR A 25 -16.51 -12.32 3.60
N THR A 26 -15.40 -13.00 3.92
CA THR A 26 -15.40 -14.15 4.84
C THR A 26 -15.37 -13.68 6.29
N GLY A 27 -14.62 -12.60 6.59
CA GLY A 27 -14.51 -12.02 7.91
C GLY A 27 -15.47 -10.85 8.12
N ALA A 28 -16.11 -10.79 9.29
CA ALA A 28 -16.95 -9.68 9.74
C ALA A 28 -16.17 -8.69 10.63
N THR A 29 -15.06 -9.13 11.23
CA THR A 29 -14.20 -8.33 12.10
C THR A 29 -12.79 -8.20 11.51
N ASP A 30 -12.02 -7.19 11.96
CA ASP A 30 -10.64 -7.00 11.49
C ASP A 30 -9.73 -8.22 11.73
N PRO A 31 -9.75 -8.90 12.90
CA PRO A 31 -8.98 -10.13 13.08
C PRO A 31 -9.35 -11.23 12.09
N GLU A 32 -10.64 -11.42 11.80
CA GLU A 32 -11.10 -12.42 10.81
C GLU A 32 -10.66 -12.04 9.40
N ARG A 33 -10.73 -10.76 9.05
CA ARG A 33 -10.30 -10.23 7.76
C ARG A 33 -8.78 -10.31 7.58
N LEU A 34 -8.00 -10.06 8.63
CA LEU A 34 -6.55 -10.29 8.64
C LEU A 34 -6.23 -11.77 8.39
N ALA A 35 -6.91 -12.68 9.07
CA ALA A 35 -6.71 -14.12 8.91
C ALA A 35 -7.09 -14.60 7.50
N SER A 36 -8.17 -14.07 6.93
CA SER A 36 -8.64 -14.40 5.58
C SER A 36 -7.84 -13.73 4.46
N GLY A 37 -7.02 -12.71 4.76
CA GLY A 37 -6.31 -11.91 3.77
C GLY A 37 -7.16 -10.81 3.12
N GLU A 38 -8.38 -10.58 3.60
CA GLU A 38 -9.24 -9.50 3.15
C GLU A 38 -8.84 -8.13 3.70
N LEU A 39 -7.99 -8.12 4.74
CA LEU A 39 -7.30 -6.97 5.29
C LEU A 39 -5.80 -7.29 5.36
N VAL A 40 -4.97 -6.42 4.82
CA VAL A 40 -3.51 -6.45 5.00
C VAL A 40 -3.11 -5.18 5.71
N TYR A 41 -2.42 -5.30 6.85
CA TYR A 41 -2.04 -4.11 7.63
C TYR A 41 -0.78 -3.46 7.07
N THR A 42 -0.89 -3.05 5.82
CA THR A 42 0.14 -2.28 5.09
C THR A 42 -0.50 -1.30 4.13
N GLY A 43 0.06 -0.11 4.04
CA GLY A 43 -0.41 0.97 3.16
C GLY A 43 0.72 1.86 2.67
N VAL A 44 0.37 2.97 2.02
CA VAL A 44 1.34 3.83 1.34
C VAL A 44 2.26 4.58 2.31
N GLU A 45 1.78 4.91 3.53
CA GLU A 45 2.47 5.91 4.36
C GLU A 45 2.99 5.37 5.69
N ARG A 46 2.27 4.45 6.35
CA ARG A 46 2.49 4.17 7.78
C ARG A 46 3.13 2.84 8.10
N SER A 47 3.38 1.98 7.10
CA SER A 47 4.02 0.70 7.38
C SER A 47 5.49 0.90 7.75
N PRO A 48 5.94 0.48 8.95
CA PRO A 48 7.35 0.54 9.32
C PRO A 48 8.20 -0.30 8.38
N ILE A 49 9.35 0.21 7.95
CA ILE A 49 10.25 -0.54 7.05
C ILE A 49 10.73 -1.83 7.71
N CYS A 50 11.06 -1.81 9.00
CA CYS A 50 11.49 -3.00 9.74
C CYS A 50 10.42 -4.11 9.86
N ALA A 51 9.15 -3.78 9.61
CA ALA A 51 8.08 -4.78 9.53
C ALA A 51 8.00 -5.45 8.15
N LEU A 52 8.55 -4.84 7.11
CA LEU A 52 8.52 -5.33 5.73
C LEU A 52 9.80 -6.04 5.33
N VAL A 53 10.95 -5.51 5.72
CA VAL A 53 12.26 -6.07 5.37
C VAL A 53 13.12 -6.25 6.62
N ARG A 54 13.93 -7.31 6.64
CA ARG A 54 14.90 -7.57 7.72
C ARG A 54 16.31 -7.12 7.37
N GLU A 55 16.56 -6.97 6.09
CA GLU A 55 17.85 -6.61 5.52
C GLU A 55 17.64 -5.64 4.36
N ALA A 56 18.63 -4.79 4.10
CA ALA A 56 18.64 -3.86 2.99
C ALA A 56 20.03 -3.80 2.35
N ALA A 57 20.10 -3.39 1.09
CA ALA A 57 21.36 -3.09 0.45
C ALA A 57 21.93 -1.78 1.01
N TRP A 58 23.22 -1.80 1.33
CA TRP A 58 24.00 -0.65 1.74
C TRP A 58 25.43 -0.78 1.21
N GLN A 59 25.87 0.18 0.41
CA GLN A 59 27.19 0.19 -0.24
C GLN A 59 27.50 -1.14 -0.95
N GLY A 60 26.52 -1.69 -1.66
CA GLY A 60 26.64 -2.97 -2.39
C GLY A 60 26.71 -4.23 -1.51
N LYS A 61 26.48 -4.10 -0.19
CA LYS A 61 26.44 -5.22 0.76
C LYS A 61 25.06 -5.35 1.37
N THR A 62 24.73 -6.54 1.86
CA THR A 62 23.53 -6.76 2.67
C THR A 62 23.79 -6.33 4.11
N CYS A 63 22.93 -5.48 4.65
CA CYS A 63 23.00 -4.98 6.01
C CYS A 63 21.68 -5.24 6.74
N PRO A 64 21.67 -5.81 7.96
CA PRO A 64 20.45 -5.90 8.76
C PRO A 64 19.85 -4.53 9.03
N VAL A 65 18.53 -4.42 9.03
CA VAL A 65 17.84 -3.17 9.38
C VAL A 65 17.53 -3.10 10.87
N ALA A 66 17.62 -1.91 11.44
CA ALA A 66 17.23 -1.63 12.81
C ALA A 66 15.74 -1.96 13.04
N GLN A 67 15.43 -2.63 14.16
CA GLN A 67 14.06 -2.99 14.53
C GLN A 67 13.36 -1.82 15.25
N GLU A 68 13.42 -0.65 14.61
CA GLU A 68 12.85 0.62 15.10
C GLU A 68 12.11 1.34 13.98
N VAL A 69 11.13 2.16 14.34
CA VAL A 69 10.33 2.94 13.38
C VAL A 69 11.09 4.23 13.01
N PHE A 70 12.24 4.10 12.38
CA PHE A 70 12.99 5.26 11.88
C PHE A 70 12.48 5.73 10.52
N ALA A 71 11.93 4.83 9.71
CA ALA A 71 11.36 5.14 8.41
C ALA A 71 10.14 4.27 8.10
N THR A 72 9.29 4.75 7.20
CA THR A 72 8.04 4.09 6.79
C THR A 72 7.96 3.96 5.26
N THR A 73 6.92 3.31 4.77
CA THR A 73 6.62 3.22 3.33
C THR A 73 6.50 4.57 2.65
N LEU A 74 6.07 5.63 3.38
CA LEU A 74 6.08 7.01 2.85
C LEU A 74 7.47 7.41 2.37
N ASP A 75 8.50 7.10 3.17
CA ASP A 75 9.88 7.46 2.83
C ASP A 75 10.36 6.73 1.59
N ALA A 76 10.06 5.44 1.50
CA ALA A 76 10.39 4.64 0.33
C ALA A 76 9.72 5.18 -0.93
N TYR A 77 8.42 5.51 -0.87
CA TYR A 77 7.69 6.02 -2.02
C TYR A 77 8.03 7.46 -2.39
N LEU A 78 8.45 8.29 -1.44
CA LEU A 78 9.04 9.61 -1.73
C LEU A 78 10.35 9.46 -2.54
N ILE A 79 11.24 8.57 -2.13
CA ILE A 79 12.50 8.30 -2.86
C ILE A 79 12.24 7.73 -4.25
N LEU A 80 11.26 6.82 -4.38
CA LEU A 80 10.88 6.24 -5.68
C LEU A 80 10.10 7.21 -6.59
N GLY A 81 9.63 8.34 -6.05
CA GLY A 81 8.86 9.34 -6.80
C GLY A 81 7.41 8.96 -7.05
N GLU A 82 6.89 7.98 -6.32
CA GLU A 82 5.49 7.55 -6.39
C GLU A 82 4.56 8.42 -5.55
N VAL A 83 5.11 9.09 -4.54
CA VAL A 83 4.42 10.07 -3.69
C VAL A 83 5.08 11.43 -3.88
N VAL A 84 4.25 12.46 -4.01
CA VAL A 84 4.72 13.85 -4.15
C VAL A 84 5.21 14.36 -2.80
N GLU A 85 6.31 15.13 -2.82
CA GLU A 85 6.82 15.80 -1.64
C GLU A 85 5.83 16.82 -1.07
N ASP A 86 5.72 16.87 0.25
CA ASP A 86 4.92 17.87 0.96
C ASP A 86 5.72 18.42 2.15
N ALA A 87 6.22 19.63 2.00
CA ALA A 87 7.01 20.31 3.04
C ALA A 87 6.19 20.68 4.29
N HIS A 88 4.86 20.68 4.21
CA HIS A 88 3.96 20.97 5.32
C HIS A 88 3.53 19.70 6.07
N ASN A 89 3.66 18.54 5.43
CA ASN A 89 3.35 17.27 6.08
C ASN A 89 4.52 16.82 6.98
N THR A 90 4.31 16.88 8.27
CA THR A 90 5.25 16.43 9.32
C THR A 90 4.80 15.14 10.02
N GLN A 91 3.79 14.43 9.46
CA GLN A 91 3.36 13.11 9.96
C GLN A 91 4.32 12.01 9.50
N THR A 92 5.59 12.15 9.85
CA THR A 92 6.70 11.26 9.54
C THR A 92 7.32 10.73 10.83
N ALA A 93 8.17 9.71 10.74
CA ALA A 93 8.75 9.06 11.92
C ALA A 93 9.55 10.01 12.82
N ASP A 94 10.19 11.04 12.26
CA ASP A 94 11.01 12.03 12.98
C ASP A 94 10.37 13.43 13.04
N ARG A 95 9.13 13.58 12.58
CA ARG A 95 8.37 14.83 12.50
C ARG A 95 9.01 15.92 11.61
N ARG A 96 9.97 15.56 10.79
CA ARG A 96 10.50 16.43 9.74
C ARG A 96 9.61 16.33 8.49
N PRO A 97 9.66 17.32 7.57
CA PRO A 97 8.84 17.32 6.36
C PRO A 97 8.92 16.03 5.55
N ALA A 98 7.80 15.69 4.89
CA ALA A 98 7.73 14.58 3.94
C ALA A 98 8.40 14.97 2.61
N THR A 99 9.72 15.11 2.63
CA THR A 99 10.57 15.43 1.47
C THR A 99 11.58 14.32 1.23
N ARG A 100 12.06 14.20 -0.01
CA ARG A 100 13.07 13.19 -0.39
C ARG A 100 14.34 13.32 0.45
N ALA A 101 14.80 14.54 0.70
CA ALA A 101 15.99 14.78 1.51
C ALA A 101 15.82 14.26 2.94
N ALA A 102 14.68 14.54 3.59
CA ALA A 102 14.40 14.05 4.93
C ALA A 102 14.10 12.53 4.94
N ALA A 103 13.44 12.01 3.90
CA ALA A 103 13.20 10.58 3.73
C ALA A 103 14.52 9.80 3.63
N ARG A 104 15.51 10.28 2.86
CA ARG A 104 16.86 9.67 2.81
C ARG A 104 17.50 9.61 4.18
N ASP A 105 17.41 10.68 4.96
CA ASP A 105 17.96 10.70 6.33
C ASP A 105 17.29 9.67 7.25
N ARG A 106 15.97 9.48 7.13
CA ARG A 106 15.22 8.46 7.88
C ARG A 106 15.60 7.04 7.43
N LEU A 107 15.74 6.82 6.12
CA LEU A 107 16.20 5.54 5.57
C LEU A 107 17.61 5.19 6.01
N ALA A 108 18.54 6.16 6.05
CA ALA A 108 19.90 5.96 6.55
C ALA A 108 19.90 5.40 7.98
N ARG A 109 18.98 5.86 8.83
CA ARG A 109 18.85 5.35 10.22
C ARG A 109 18.45 3.88 10.27
N MET A 110 17.79 3.36 9.23
CA MET A 110 17.44 1.94 9.19
C MET A 110 18.67 1.02 9.21
N VAL A 111 19.81 1.50 8.73
CA VAL A 111 21.12 0.81 8.81
C VAL A 111 22.06 1.46 9.83
N CYS A 112 21.52 2.21 10.79
CA CYS A 112 22.26 2.96 11.80
C CYS A 112 23.29 3.94 11.21
N GLY A 113 23.07 4.40 9.98
CA GLY A 113 23.91 5.35 9.25
C GLY A 113 23.35 6.77 9.26
N ASP A 114 24.07 7.65 8.61
CA ASP A 114 23.68 9.03 8.37
C ASP A 114 23.88 9.42 6.89
N ARG A 115 23.62 10.68 6.57
CA ARG A 115 23.73 11.22 5.21
C ARG A 115 25.12 11.09 4.59
N THR A 116 26.18 11.00 5.39
CA THR A 116 27.56 10.88 4.91
C THR A 116 27.91 9.46 4.52
N MET A 117 27.18 8.48 5.06
CA MET A 117 27.38 7.05 4.87
C MET A 117 26.34 6.42 3.93
N PHE A 118 25.24 7.12 3.63
CA PHE A 118 24.09 6.59 2.92
C PHE A 118 23.72 7.57 1.80
N ASP A 119 24.02 7.20 0.58
CA ASP A 119 23.80 8.03 -0.60
C ASP A 119 22.40 7.86 -1.23
N GLU A 120 22.18 8.45 -2.40
CA GLU A 120 20.92 8.36 -3.10
C GLU A 120 20.68 7.00 -3.73
N ASP A 121 21.74 6.31 -4.14
CA ASP A 121 21.64 4.97 -4.73
C ASP A 121 21.31 3.94 -3.65
N ASP A 122 21.90 4.05 -2.46
CA ASP A 122 21.52 3.26 -1.28
C ASP A 122 20.05 3.48 -0.91
N ALA A 123 19.60 4.75 -0.88
CA ALA A 123 18.22 5.09 -0.57
C ALA A 123 17.25 4.49 -1.59
N ARG A 124 17.58 4.57 -2.87
CA ARG A 124 16.77 4.00 -3.96
C ARG A 124 16.73 2.47 -3.89
N ALA A 125 17.87 1.82 -3.65
CA ALA A 125 17.96 0.37 -3.54
C ALA A 125 17.15 -0.17 -2.35
N MET A 126 17.27 0.45 -1.17
CA MET A 126 16.46 0.11 0.01
C MET A 126 14.97 0.32 -0.27
N SER A 127 14.59 1.45 -0.84
CA SER A 127 13.20 1.77 -1.16
C SER A 127 12.59 0.78 -2.16
N ALA A 128 13.36 0.36 -3.17
CA ALA A 128 12.93 -0.68 -4.11
C ALA A 128 12.68 -2.02 -3.41
N SER A 129 13.58 -2.43 -2.50
CA SER A 129 13.41 -3.66 -1.72
C SER A 129 12.16 -3.62 -0.84
N VAL A 130 11.90 -2.48 -0.20
CA VAL A 130 10.68 -2.25 0.61
C VAL A 130 9.42 -2.35 -0.26
N ALA A 131 9.41 -1.71 -1.43
CA ALA A 131 8.28 -1.75 -2.36
C ALA A 131 8.01 -3.18 -2.86
N VAL A 132 9.05 -3.96 -3.15
CA VAL A 132 8.93 -5.38 -3.56
C VAL A 132 8.34 -6.22 -2.42
N ALA A 133 8.85 -6.06 -1.19
CA ALA A 133 8.36 -6.81 -0.03
C ALA A 133 6.89 -6.49 0.27
N GLN A 134 6.50 -5.21 0.22
CA GLN A 134 5.11 -4.80 0.40
C GLN A 134 4.20 -5.36 -0.71
N LEU A 135 4.63 -5.26 -1.95
CA LEU A 135 3.90 -5.79 -3.09
C LEU A 135 3.67 -7.29 -2.96
N GLN A 136 4.66 -8.04 -2.47
CA GLN A 136 4.54 -9.48 -2.23
C GLN A 136 3.48 -9.80 -1.18
N LEU A 137 3.47 -9.06 -0.04
CA LEU A 137 2.44 -9.24 0.99
C LEU A 137 1.02 -9.03 0.44
N ILE A 138 0.83 -8.00 -0.37
CA ILE A 138 -0.47 -7.70 -0.99
C ILE A 138 -0.83 -8.77 -2.02
N THR A 139 0.13 -9.20 -2.84
CA THR A 139 -0.08 -10.24 -3.86
C THR A 139 -0.47 -11.58 -3.21
N ASP A 140 0.19 -11.96 -2.11
CA ASP A 140 -0.14 -13.18 -1.37
C ASP A 140 -1.57 -13.14 -0.79
N ALA A 141 -1.98 -11.98 -0.28
CA ALA A 141 -3.33 -11.78 0.23
C ALA A 141 -4.37 -11.82 -0.91
N LEU A 142 -4.09 -11.16 -2.04
CA LEU A 142 -4.93 -11.25 -3.24
C LEU A 142 -5.11 -12.69 -3.70
N ALA A 143 -4.02 -13.47 -3.75
CA ALA A 143 -4.08 -14.89 -4.12
C ALA A 143 -5.01 -15.69 -3.19
N LYS A 144 -4.92 -15.47 -1.86
CA LYS A 144 -5.81 -16.10 -0.88
C LYS A 144 -7.28 -15.75 -1.11
N VAL A 145 -7.58 -14.47 -1.39
CA VAL A 145 -8.96 -14.03 -1.63
C VAL A 145 -9.48 -14.59 -2.95
N ILE A 146 -8.70 -14.52 -4.02
CA ILE A 146 -9.09 -15.02 -5.35
C ILE A 146 -9.32 -16.52 -5.32
N PHE A 147 -8.50 -17.29 -4.61
CA PHE A 147 -8.65 -18.75 -4.49
C PHE A 147 -10.01 -19.16 -3.92
N ARG A 148 -10.65 -18.32 -3.12
CA ARG A 148 -11.99 -18.58 -2.55
C ARG A 148 -13.14 -18.15 -3.44
N LEU A 149 -12.88 -17.43 -4.53
CA LEU A 149 -13.92 -17.05 -5.48
C LEU A 149 -14.38 -18.26 -6.30
N PRO A 150 -15.65 -18.33 -6.72
CA PRO A 150 -16.18 -19.43 -7.53
C PRO A 150 -15.56 -19.47 -8.94
N ALA A 151 -15.00 -18.35 -9.41
CA ALA A 151 -14.27 -18.22 -10.67
C ALA A 151 -13.29 -17.04 -10.58
N ALA A 152 -12.36 -16.95 -11.53
CA ALA A 152 -11.48 -15.79 -11.61
C ALA A 152 -12.27 -14.48 -11.75
N PRO A 153 -11.83 -13.39 -11.09
CA PRO A 153 -12.50 -12.10 -11.20
C PRO A 153 -12.37 -11.58 -12.64
N ASN A 154 -13.47 -11.07 -13.19
CA ASN A 154 -13.47 -10.41 -14.50
C ASN A 154 -13.27 -8.90 -14.42
N THR A 155 -13.39 -8.34 -13.21
CA THR A 155 -13.17 -6.91 -12.93
C THR A 155 -12.41 -6.75 -11.61
N VAL A 156 -11.43 -5.84 -11.60
CA VAL A 156 -10.75 -5.41 -10.37
C VAL A 156 -10.91 -3.89 -10.28
N ILE A 157 -11.59 -3.44 -9.24
CA ILE A 157 -11.73 -2.03 -8.90
C ILE A 157 -10.56 -1.67 -7.98
N ILE A 158 -9.82 -0.63 -8.32
CA ILE A 158 -8.72 -0.13 -7.49
C ILE A 158 -9.04 1.25 -6.96
N SER A 159 -8.70 1.52 -5.70
CA SER A 159 -8.97 2.78 -5.02
C SER A 159 -7.90 3.13 -3.99
N GLY A 160 -8.01 4.34 -3.45
CA GLY A 160 -7.15 4.83 -2.40
C GLY A 160 -5.86 5.48 -2.90
N ARG A 161 -5.01 5.87 -1.97
CA ARG A 161 -3.71 6.51 -2.25
C ARG A 161 -2.74 5.58 -2.98
N GLY A 162 -2.92 4.27 -2.81
CA GLY A 162 -2.05 3.22 -3.33
C GLY A 162 -2.58 2.54 -4.59
N GLU A 163 -3.40 3.18 -5.41
CA GLU A 163 -3.84 2.59 -6.68
C GLU A 163 -2.68 2.11 -7.55
N PHE A 164 -1.51 2.78 -7.49
CA PHE A 164 -0.31 2.36 -8.22
C PHE A 164 0.24 1.01 -7.72
N ILE A 165 0.15 0.73 -6.42
CA ILE A 165 0.53 -0.56 -5.83
C ILE A 165 -0.50 -1.63 -6.23
N ALA A 166 -1.79 -1.33 -6.11
CA ALA A 166 -2.86 -2.24 -6.49
C ALA A 166 -2.77 -2.65 -7.96
N ARG A 167 -2.49 -1.69 -8.85
CA ARG A 167 -2.28 -1.95 -10.28
C ARG A 167 -1.09 -2.87 -10.52
N ARG A 168 0.04 -2.66 -9.83
CA ARG A 168 1.21 -3.54 -9.92
C ARG A 168 0.91 -4.96 -9.42
N ALA A 169 0.15 -5.08 -8.32
CA ALA A 169 -0.23 -6.39 -7.79
C ALA A 169 -1.10 -7.18 -8.79
N VAL A 170 -2.09 -6.54 -9.39
CA VAL A 170 -2.93 -7.16 -10.44
C VAL A 170 -2.11 -7.58 -11.66
N GLN A 171 -1.16 -6.73 -12.09
CA GLN A 171 -0.26 -7.04 -13.21
C GLN A 171 0.67 -8.21 -12.90
N ASN A 172 1.30 -8.24 -11.71
CA ASN A 172 2.20 -9.31 -11.31
C ASN A 172 1.51 -10.67 -11.24
N MET A 173 0.25 -10.68 -10.82
CA MET A 173 -0.56 -11.92 -10.79
C MET A 173 -1.11 -12.33 -12.17
N GLN A 174 -0.89 -11.52 -13.20
CA GLN A 174 -1.40 -11.75 -14.56
C GLN A 174 -2.91 -12.00 -14.59
N ILE A 175 -3.65 -11.30 -13.70
CA ILE A 175 -5.10 -11.43 -13.61
C ILE A 175 -5.72 -10.87 -14.91
N GLN A 176 -6.43 -11.74 -15.64
CA GLN A 176 -7.13 -11.38 -16.87
C GLN A 176 -8.48 -10.73 -16.52
N ALA A 177 -8.46 -9.51 -16.03
CA ALA A 177 -9.62 -8.74 -15.60
C ALA A 177 -9.57 -7.30 -16.11
N ALA A 178 -10.73 -6.69 -16.30
CA ALA A 178 -10.83 -5.27 -16.53
C ALA A 178 -10.43 -4.51 -15.24
N VAL A 179 -9.47 -3.59 -15.32
CA VAL A 179 -9.07 -2.76 -14.17
C VAL A 179 -9.79 -1.42 -14.21
N VAL A 180 -10.63 -1.16 -13.21
CA VAL A 180 -11.36 0.09 -13.03
C VAL A 180 -10.70 0.91 -11.94
N SER A 181 -10.18 2.08 -12.27
CA SER A 181 -9.56 3.02 -11.34
C SER A 181 -10.59 4.00 -10.82
N LEU A 182 -10.82 4.06 -9.51
CA LEU A 182 -11.72 5.04 -8.92
C LEU A 182 -11.15 6.47 -9.03
N SER A 183 -9.84 6.65 -9.03
CA SER A 183 -9.26 7.96 -9.25
C SER A 183 -9.51 8.49 -10.66
N SER A 184 -9.56 7.60 -11.66
CA SER A 184 -9.94 7.97 -13.03
C SER A 184 -11.43 8.24 -13.19
N GLN A 185 -12.29 7.58 -12.40
CA GLN A 185 -13.74 7.74 -12.47
C GLN A 185 -14.27 8.92 -11.65
N LEU A 186 -13.76 9.10 -10.45
CA LEU A 186 -14.27 10.05 -9.46
C LEU A 186 -13.33 11.24 -9.22
N GLY A 187 -12.11 11.14 -9.75
CA GLY A 187 -11.01 12.07 -9.43
C GLY A 187 -10.18 11.61 -8.24
N PRO A 188 -8.91 12.03 -8.16
CA PRO A 188 -7.94 11.54 -7.18
C PRO A 188 -8.35 11.84 -5.73
N GLU A 189 -8.97 12.99 -5.45
CA GLU A 189 -9.34 13.35 -4.08
C GLU A 189 -10.49 12.48 -3.54
N LEU A 190 -11.48 12.16 -4.36
CA LEU A 190 -12.57 11.27 -3.94
C LEU A 190 -12.09 9.82 -3.81
N SER A 191 -11.17 9.36 -4.68
CA SER A 191 -10.58 8.02 -4.57
C SER A 191 -9.79 7.85 -3.26
N LYS A 192 -9.06 8.88 -2.80
CA LYS A 192 -8.34 8.85 -1.52
C LYS A 192 -9.24 8.66 -0.30
N CYS A 193 -10.51 9.05 -0.40
CA CYS A 193 -11.51 8.93 0.65
C CYS A 193 -12.74 8.13 0.16
N ALA A 194 -12.54 7.12 -0.68
CA ALA A 194 -13.61 6.37 -1.34
C ALA A 194 -14.65 5.82 -0.36
N THR A 195 -14.23 5.29 0.78
CA THR A 195 -15.13 4.77 1.81
C THR A 195 -16.05 5.86 2.38
N ALA A 196 -15.48 7.03 2.72
CA ALA A 196 -16.28 8.16 3.24
C ALA A 196 -17.23 8.71 2.15
N HIS A 197 -16.76 8.78 0.91
CA HIS A 197 -17.59 9.17 -0.23
C HIS A 197 -18.76 8.20 -0.42
N ALA A 198 -18.50 6.89 -0.39
CA ALA A 198 -19.55 5.87 -0.52
C ALA A 198 -20.59 5.99 0.59
N LEU A 199 -20.19 6.21 1.84
CA LEU A 199 -21.12 6.46 2.96
C LEU A 199 -21.99 7.71 2.74
N ALA A 200 -21.40 8.79 2.23
CA ALA A 200 -22.15 10.01 1.94
C ALA A 200 -23.17 9.79 0.81
N VAL A 201 -22.84 9.02 -0.22
CA VAL A 201 -23.77 8.65 -1.29
C VAL A 201 -24.92 7.80 -0.74
N LEU A 202 -24.60 6.75 0.04
CA LEU A 202 -25.62 5.90 0.66
C LEU A 202 -26.56 6.67 1.59
N ALA A 203 -26.02 7.60 2.40
CA ALA A 203 -26.82 8.46 3.27
C ALA A 203 -27.78 9.37 2.49
N LYS A 204 -27.36 9.82 1.30
CA LYS A 204 -28.21 10.64 0.42
C LYS A 204 -29.30 9.84 -0.28
N GLU A 205 -29.01 8.60 -0.66
CA GLU A 205 -29.98 7.72 -1.32
C GLU A 205 -31.05 7.15 -0.36
N GLY A 206 -30.78 7.20 0.96
CA GLY A 206 -31.67 6.63 1.99
C GLY A 206 -31.58 5.11 2.11
N PRO A 207 -32.15 4.53 3.17
CA PRO A 207 -32.22 3.07 3.28
C PRO A 207 -33.10 2.49 2.17
N ARG A 208 -32.56 1.48 1.48
CA ARG A 208 -33.30 0.65 0.52
C ARG A 208 -34.05 -0.44 1.26
#